data_351fe235faea7ce06af94db5b6dd3f12
#
_entry.id   351fe235faea7ce06af94db5b6dd3f12
#
_cell.length_a   1.000
_cell.length_b   1.000
_cell.length_c   1.000
_cell.angle_alpha   90.00
_cell.angle_beta   90.00
_cell.angle_gamma   90.00
#
_symmetry.space_group_name_H-M   'P 1'
#
loop_
_entity.id
_entity.type
_entity.pdbx_description
1 polymer ?
#
loop_
_entity_poly.entity_id
_entity_poly.type
_entity_poly.pdbx_seq_one_letter_code
_entity_poly.pdbx_strand_id
1 'polypeptide(L)'
;MFFIGAGVSRDAGLPDWQGLLNALHRGDISEEEKSTLNDLDPRDHAALIELAIGGRAQLLARLAQEIGSYERFGLTHSLLASIGAEQAVTTNYDNLYERACTRPGHAVDDDLAVLPYGRVAENRPWLLKLHGCLDHLDRDDHIVLTRPDYMSLARERSALFGIVQALLVTKHLLFVGYSLNDEDFHQLVDEIRIAIGSSSGKDVLGTVLTTHEWPLARLWDDLLRVEQIGAEADLPNRHLQIFLDRVAHLATPHDSHLLDDSFAGLLDSDEVRMAASLKAVQRVVDDVLKKHPDHTTAKAVSRVLEHFG
;
A
#
# COMPACT_ATOMS: atom_id res chain seq x y z
N MET A 1 -4.19 4.66 -8.21
CA MET A 1 -4.18 3.82 -7.01
C MET A 1 -2.85 3.10 -6.84
N PHE A 2 -2.55 2.54 -5.67
CA PHE A 2 -1.29 1.84 -5.43
C PHE A 2 -1.46 0.34 -5.31
N PHE A 3 -0.44 -0.39 -5.77
CA PHE A 3 -0.17 -1.76 -5.38
C PHE A 3 1.20 -1.79 -4.69
N ILE A 4 1.21 -2.03 -3.38
CA ILE A 4 2.38 -1.88 -2.52
C ILE A 4 2.94 -3.25 -2.18
N GLY A 5 4.23 -3.46 -2.46
CA GLY A 5 4.94 -4.69 -2.12
C GLY A 5 5.99 -4.50 -1.01
N ALA A 6 6.59 -5.59 -0.58
CA ALA A 6 7.57 -5.64 0.51
C ALA A 6 8.81 -4.75 0.29
N GLY A 7 9.12 -4.42 -0.97
CA GLY A 7 10.21 -3.51 -1.30
C GLY A 7 10.07 -2.11 -0.69
N VAL A 8 8.83 -1.65 -0.44
CA VAL A 8 8.58 -0.37 0.23
C VAL A 8 9.02 -0.41 1.70
N SER A 9 8.82 -1.54 2.37
CA SER A 9 9.16 -1.72 3.79
C SER A 9 10.66 -1.93 4.04
N ARG A 10 11.46 -2.18 2.99
CA ARG A 10 12.94 -2.26 3.12
C ARG A 10 13.56 -0.96 3.60
N ASP A 11 13.00 0.19 3.25
CA ASP A 11 13.44 1.50 3.75
C ASP A 11 13.28 1.64 5.27
N ALA A 12 12.32 0.94 5.85
CA ALA A 12 12.09 0.89 7.28
C ALA A 12 13.00 -0.13 7.98
N GLY A 13 13.80 -0.89 7.20
CA GLY A 13 14.72 -1.90 7.70
C GLY A 13 14.16 -3.32 7.72
N LEU A 14 12.91 -3.54 7.23
CA LEU A 14 12.35 -4.89 7.15
C LEU A 14 13.18 -5.75 6.19
N PRO A 15 13.36 -7.03 6.52
CA PRO A 15 14.03 -7.98 5.64
C PRO A 15 13.24 -8.20 4.35
N ASP A 16 13.92 -8.60 3.29
CA ASP A 16 13.26 -9.22 2.15
C ASP A 16 12.73 -10.62 2.52
N TRP A 17 12.05 -11.25 1.56
CA TRP A 17 11.41 -12.55 1.79
C TRP A 17 12.40 -13.62 2.30
N GLN A 18 13.59 -13.71 1.68
CA GLN A 18 14.60 -14.65 2.08
C GLN A 18 15.19 -14.34 3.46
N GLY A 19 15.44 -13.06 3.73
CA GLY A 19 15.88 -12.59 5.05
C GLY A 19 14.85 -12.89 6.14
N LEU A 20 13.57 -12.73 5.85
CA LEU A 20 12.48 -13.08 6.77
C LEU A 20 12.47 -14.58 7.08
N LEU A 21 12.52 -15.45 6.07
CA LEU A 21 12.54 -16.88 6.28
C LEU A 21 13.76 -17.31 7.12
N ASN A 22 14.93 -16.74 6.85
CA ASN A 22 16.13 -17.00 7.64
C ASN A 22 15.99 -16.53 9.10
N ALA A 23 15.35 -15.38 9.34
CA ALA A 23 15.09 -14.87 10.68
C ALA A 23 14.10 -15.76 11.47
N LEU A 24 13.11 -16.35 10.79
CA LEU A 24 12.14 -17.25 11.41
C LEU A 24 12.76 -18.56 11.95
N HIS A 25 13.91 -19.00 11.41
CA HIS A 25 14.67 -20.13 11.96
C HIS A 25 15.38 -19.81 13.30
N ARG A 26 15.66 -18.54 13.62
CA ARG A 26 16.31 -18.07 14.86
C ARG A 26 17.63 -18.77 15.22
N GLY A 27 18.37 -19.25 14.23
CA GLY A 27 19.62 -19.97 14.47
C GLY A 27 19.45 -21.44 14.87
N ASP A 28 18.24 -21.98 14.76
CA ASP A 28 17.95 -23.39 15.06
C ASP A 28 18.53 -24.35 14.00
N ILE A 29 19.12 -23.83 12.92
CA ILE A 29 19.71 -24.59 11.81
C ILE A 29 21.13 -24.13 11.49
N SER A 30 21.95 -25.05 10.94
CA SER A 30 23.29 -24.77 10.47
C SER A 30 23.31 -23.90 9.20
N GLU A 31 24.43 -23.27 8.89
CA GLU A 31 24.59 -22.49 7.65
C GLU A 31 24.45 -23.36 6.39
N GLU A 32 24.85 -24.64 6.46
CA GLU A 32 24.68 -25.59 5.36
C GLU A 32 23.20 -25.92 5.11
N GLU A 33 22.42 -26.13 6.17
CA GLU A 33 20.98 -26.33 6.09
C GLU A 33 20.27 -25.08 5.56
N LYS A 34 20.67 -23.88 6.01
CA LYS A 34 20.15 -22.62 5.47
C LYS A 34 20.39 -22.53 3.97
N SER A 35 21.61 -22.83 3.50
CA SER A 35 21.94 -22.78 2.07
C SER A 35 21.02 -23.71 1.29
N THR A 36 20.81 -24.93 1.77
CA THR A 36 19.92 -25.91 1.13
C THR A 36 18.48 -25.45 1.10
N LEU A 37 17.97 -24.87 2.19
CA LEU A 37 16.60 -24.37 2.29
C LEU A 37 16.38 -23.12 1.42
N ASN A 38 17.41 -22.29 1.25
CA ASN A 38 17.35 -21.09 0.40
C ASN A 38 17.24 -21.40 -1.10
N ASP A 39 17.60 -22.61 -1.51
CA ASP A 39 17.44 -23.09 -2.90
C ASP A 39 16.00 -23.57 -3.19
N LEU A 40 15.18 -23.73 -2.15
CA LEU A 40 13.78 -24.14 -2.31
C LEU A 40 12.89 -22.93 -2.71
N ASP A 41 11.71 -23.26 -3.22
CA ASP A 41 10.64 -22.27 -3.31
C ASP A 41 10.35 -21.67 -1.92
N PRO A 42 10.30 -20.33 -1.77
CA PRO A 42 10.13 -19.70 -0.48
C PRO A 42 8.88 -20.15 0.31
N ARG A 43 7.81 -20.54 -0.38
CA ARG A 43 6.56 -21.05 0.22
C ARG A 43 6.75 -22.45 0.82
N ASP A 44 7.55 -23.28 0.19
CA ASP A 44 7.92 -24.61 0.72
C ASP A 44 8.89 -24.46 1.88
N HIS A 45 9.84 -23.53 1.81
CA HIS A 45 10.73 -23.19 2.90
C HIS A 45 9.91 -22.72 4.12
N ALA A 46 8.92 -21.84 3.95
CA ALA A 46 8.01 -21.41 5.03
C ALA A 46 7.25 -22.61 5.66
N ALA A 47 6.78 -23.54 4.83
CA ALA A 47 6.07 -24.74 5.32
C ALA A 47 7.00 -25.66 6.14
N LEU A 48 8.27 -25.82 5.73
CA LEU A 48 9.27 -26.57 6.50
C LEU A 48 9.58 -25.90 7.83
N ILE A 49 9.68 -24.56 7.86
CA ILE A 49 9.82 -23.80 9.11
C ILE A 49 8.63 -24.09 10.02
N GLU A 50 7.39 -24.00 9.52
CA GLU A 50 6.18 -24.26 10.30
C GLU A 50 6.22 -25.64 10.96
N LEU A 51 6.60 -26.67 10.21
CA LEU A 51 6.75 -28.03 10.73
C LEU A 51 7.85 -28.13 11.79
N ALA A 52 9.00 -27.52 11.56
CA ALA A 52 10.15 -27.60 12.44
C ALA A 52 9.93 -26.93 13.80
N ILE A 53 9.18 -25.82 13.82
CA ILE A 53 8.96 -25.03 15.04
C ILE A 53 7.71 -25.39 15.83
N GLY A 54 6.97 -26.39 15.40
CA GLY A 54 5.81 -26.92 16.12
C GLY A 54 4.46 -26.41 15.66
N GLY A 55 4.37 -25.89 14.41
CA GLY A 55 3.12 -25.60 13.73
C GLY A 55 2.75 -24.12 13.63
N ARG A 56 1.55 -23.87 13.12
CA ARG A 56 1.05 -22.56 12.69
C ARG A 56 1.14 -21.49 13.76
N ALA A 57 0.70 -21.75 14.98
CA ALA A 57 0.69 -20.77 16.06
C ALA A 57 2.09 -20.25 16.38
N GLN A 58 3.09 -21.13 16.40
CA GLN A 58 4.48 -20.79 16.61
C GLN A 58 5.07 -19.98 15.46
N LEU A 59 4.70 -20.33 14.21
CA LEU A 59 5.10 -19.58 13.02
C LEU A 59 4.58 -18.16 13.07
N LEU A 60 3.29 -17.97 13.36
CA LEU A 60 2.67 -16.65 13.47
C LEU A 60 3.25 -15.82 14.61
N ALA A 61 3.54 -16.44 15.75
CA ALA A 61 4.18 -15.77 16.88
C ALA A 61 5.59 -15.28 16.52
N ARG A 62 6.39 -16.09 15.81
CA ARG A 62 7.72 -15.69 15.33
C ARG A 62 7.61 -14.59 14.27
N LEU A 63 6.70 -14.71 13.33
CA LEU A 63 6.44 -13.70 12.30
C LEU A 63 6.08 -12.34 12.93
N ALA A 64 5.15 -12.34 13.88
CA ALA A 64 4.76 -11.16 14.61
C ALA A 64 5.93 -10.52 15.38
N GLN A 65 6.80 -11.33 15.97
CA GLN A 65 7.98 -10.84 16.68
C GLN A 65 9.00 -10.24 15.71
N GLU A 66 9.27 -10.87 14.57
CA GLU A 66 10.25 -10.39 13.60
C GLU A 66 9.80 -9.09 12.92
N ILE A 67 8.58 -9.05 12.40
CA ILE A 67 8.05 -7.88 11.68
C ILE A 67 7.52 -6.82 12.65
N GLY A 68 6.84 -7.20 13.72
CA GLY A 68 6.23 -6.28 14.68
C GLY A 68 7.22 -5.43 15.49
N SER A 69 8.52 -5.78 15.45
CA SER A 69 9.58 -4.97 16.06
C SER A 69 9.84 -3.65 15.31
N TYR A 70 9.37 -3.52 14.06
CA TYR A 70 9.54 -2.34 13.22
C TYR A 70 8.37 -1.38 13.42
N GLU A 71 8.59 -0.34 14.23
CA GLU A 71 7.56 0.63 14.56
C GLU A 71 7.60 1.90 13.71
N ARG A 72 8.67 2.13 12.96
CA ARG A 72 8.89 3.34 12.18
C ARG A 72 8.77 3.03 10.69
N PHE A 73 7.89 3.75 10.03
CA PHE A 73 7.81 3.70 8.58
C PHE A 73 8.96 4.48 7.92
N GLY A 74 9.35 4.06 6.73
CA GLY A 74 10.40 4.71 5.92
C GLY A 74 9.86 5.89 5.09
N LEU A 75 10.79 6.61 4.46
CA LEU A 75 10.46 7.75 3.61
C LEU A 75 9.53 7.37 2.44
N THR A 76 9.72 6.19 1.85
CA THR A 76 8.88 5.73 0.75
C THR A 76 7.41 5.60 1.17
N HIS A 77 7.13 5.12 2.39
CA HIS A 77 5.76 5.07 2.93
C HIS A 77 5.16 6.47 3.06
N SER A 78 5.94 7.43 3.61
CA SER A 78 5.51 8.82 3.77
C SER A 78 5.18 9.47 2.43
N LEU A 79 6.00 9.24 1.41
CA LEU A 79 5.78 9.78 0.07
C LEU A 79 4.53 9.20 -0.58
N LEU A 80 4.30 7.89 -0.45
CA LEU A 80 3.07 7.25 -0.94
C LEU A 80 1.83 7.78 -0.20
N ALA A 81 1.91 7.94 1.12
CA ALA A 81 0.82 8.55 1.90
C ALA A 81 0.54 9.99 1.46
N SER A 82 1.59 10.80 1.19
CA SER A 82 1.47 12.19 0.74
C SER A 82 0.86 12.33 -0.66
N ILE A 83 1.05 11.33 -1.55
CA ILE A 83 0.36 11.31 -2.86
C ILE A 83 -1.15 11.15 -2.69
N GLY A 84 -1.61 10.58 -1.58
CA GLY A 84 -3.02 10.57 -1.19
C GLY A 84 -3.91 9.70 -2.08
N ALA A 85 -3.45 8.49 -2.44
CA ALA A 85 -4.29 7.59 -3.23
C ALA A 85 -5.50 7.12 -2.42
N GLU A 86 -6.70 7.28 -2.98
CA GLU A 86 -7.95 6.83 -2.35
C GLU A 86 -7.99 5.32 -2.10
N GLN A 87 -7.23 4.56 -2.90
CA GLN A 87 -7.27 3.10 -2.90
C GLN A 87 -5.86 2.56 -3.00
N ALA A 88 -5.56 1.60 -2.13
CA ALA A 88 -4.31 0.85 -2.18
C ALA A 88 -4.56 -0.64 -1.94
N VAL A 89 -3.68 -1.46 -2.49
CA VAL A 89 -3.63 -2.91 -2.29
C VAL A 89 -2.23 -3.26 -1.83
N THR A 90 -2.10 -4.22 -0.93
CA THR A 90 -0.80 -4.72 -0.49
C THR A 90 -0.83 -6.22 -0.19
N THR A 91 0.32 -6.86 -0.38
CA THR A 91 0.60 -8.22 0.10
C THR A 91 1.42 -8.20 1.39
N ASN A 92 1.82 -7.02 1.89
CA ASN A 92 2.63 -6.89 3.10
C ASN A 92 1.82 -7.21 4.36
N TYR A 93 2.48 -7.82 5.33
CA TYR A 93 1.90 -8.13 6.65
C TYR A 93 2.00 -6.98 7.64
N ASP A 94 3.04 -6.12 7.49
CA ASP A 94 3.30 -4.96 8.34
C ASP A 94 2.21 -3.89 8.22
N ASN A 95 2.19 -2.96 9.16
CA ASN A 95 1.25 -1.83 9.22
C ASN A 95 1.92 -0.47 8.94
N LEU A 96 3.08 -0.47 8.29
CA LEU A 96 3.89 0.75 8.14
C LEU A 96 3.25 1.76 7.19
N TYR A 97 2.56 1.31 6.15
CA TYR A 97 1.83 2.20 5.25
C TYR A 97 0.59 2.79 5.95
N GLU A 98 -0.14 1.99 6.71
CA GLU A 98 -1.28 2.43 7.53
C GLU A 98 -0.85 3.53 8.51
N ARG A 99 0.27 3.32 9.19
CA ARG A 99 0.84 4.31 10.12
C ARG A 99 1.27 5.59 9.42
N ALA A 100 1.83 5.49 8.20
CA ALA A 100 2.20 6.66 7.40
C ALA A 100 0.98 7.47 6.93
N CYS A 101 -0.17 6.81 6.72
CA CYS A 101 -1.42 7.47 6.34
C CYS A 101 -2.17 8.07 7.55
N THR A 102 -1.79 7.71 8.79
CA THR A 102 -2.49 8.14 10.00
C THR A 102 -1.96 9.48 10.49
N ARG A 103 -2.86 10.44 10.70
CA ARG A 103 -2.51 11.74 11.28
C ARG A 103 -2.07 11.62 12.74
N PRO A 104 -1.15 12.47 13.21
CA PRO A 104 -0.74 12.46 14.60
C PRO A 104 -1.93 12.58 15.58
N GLY A 105 -2.03 11.63 16.50
CA GLY A 105 -3.09 11.59 17.50
C GLY A 105 -4.40 10.92 17.07
N HIS A 106 -4.48 10.43 15.83
CA HIS A 106 -5.62 9.65 15.33
C HIS A 106 -5.35 8.15 15.44
N ALA A 107 -6.41 7.36 15.46
CA ALA A 107 -6.31 5.92 15.20
C ALA A 107 -6.27 5.66 13.69
N VAL A 108 -5.70 4.52 13.27
CA VAL A 108 -5.67 4.14 11.85
C VAL A 108 -7.07 4.16 11.25
N ASP A 109 -8.04 3.59 11.94
CA ASP A 109 -9.42 3.49 11.48
C ASP A 109 -10.14 4.84 11.31
N ASP A 110 -9.58 5.93 11.84
CA ASP A 110 -10.12 7.27 11.62
C ASP A 110 -9.75 7.84 10.25
N ASP A 111 -8.56 7.51 9.76
CA ASP A 111 -7.97 8.10 8.56
C ASP A 111 -7.94 7.13 7.37
N LEU A 112 -7.82 5.82 7.60
CA LEU A 112 -7.71 4.78 6.56
C LEU A 112 -8.57 3.56 6.92
N ALA A 113 -9.38 3.06 6.00
CA ALA A 113 -10.08 1.79 6.18
C ALA A 113 -9.20 0.62 5.73
N VAL A 114 -8.91 -0.34 6.62
CA VAL A 114 -8.08 -1.52 6.30
C VAL A 114 -8.96 -2.74 6.02
N LEU A 115 -9.05 -3.15 4.76
CA LEU A 115 -9.84 -4.30 4.33
C LEU A 115 -9.03 -5.61 4.42
N PRO A 116 -9.64 -6.70 4.80
CA PRO A 116 -11.07 -6.94 5.08
C PRO A 116 -11.48 -6.66 6.55
N TYR A 117 -10.65 -6.02 7.34
CA TYR A 117 -10.85 -5.89 8.79
C TYR A 117 -11.78 -4.73 9.17
N GLY A 118 -11.72 -3.62 8.41
CA GLY A 118 -12.57 -2.44 8.55
C GLY A 118 -13.66 -2.34 7.47
N ARG A 119 -14.41 -1.25 7.49
CA ARG A 119 -15.42 -0.92 6.48
C ARG A 119 -15.06 0.37 5.77
N VAL A 120 -15.23 0.37 4.47
CA VAL A 120 -15.10 1.59 3.67
C VAL A 120 -16.24 2.55 4.02
N ALA A 121 -15.89 3.77 4.40
CA ALA A 121 -16.83 4.88 4.54
C ALA A 121 -16.73 5.80 3.32
N GLU A 122 -17.78 6.58 3.08
CA GLU A 122 -17.79 7.58 2.00
C GLU A 122 -16.63 8.57 2.19
N ASN A 123 -15.88 8.82 1.13
CA ASN A 123 -14.71 9.72 1.08
C ASN A 123 -13.52 9.32 1.99
N ARG A 124 -13.46 8.08 2.47
CA ARG A 124 -12.31 7.59 3.22
C ARG A 124 -11.42 6.74 2.31
N PRO A 125 -10.11 6.98 2.27
CA PRO A 125 -9.19 6.08 1.59
C PRO A 125 -9.20 4.71 2.25
N TRP A 126 -8.86 3.68 1.47
CA TRP A 126 -8.79 2.33 1.98
C TRP A 126 -7.61 1.53 1.43
N LEU A 127 -7.14 0.60 2.25
CA LEU A 127 -6.08 -0.36 1.94
C LEU A 127 -6.64 -1.78 1.99
N LEU A 128 -6.42 -2.56 0.94
CA LEU A 128 -6.74 -3.98 0.90
C LEU A 128 -5.50 -4.82 1.20
N LYS A 129 -5.55 -5.63 2.25
CA LYS A 129 -4.47 -6.57 2.62
C LYS A 129 -4.79 -7.98 2.11
N LEU A 130 -4.12 -8.39 1.03
CA LEU A 130 -4.39 -9.68 0.38
C LEU A 130 -3.83 -10.87 1.17
N HIS A 131 -2.64 -10.73 1.75
CA HIS A 131 -1.95 -11.82 2.44
C HIS A 131 -2.09 -11.78 3.97
N GLY A 132 -2.98 -10.94 4.49
CA GLY A 132 -3.24 -10.80 5.92
C GLY A 132 -2.53 -9.61 6.56
N CYS A 133 -2.76 -9.44 7.87
CA CYS A 133 -2.23 -8.33 8.66
C CYS A 133 -1.83 -8.81 10.05
N LEU A 134 -0.65 -8.41 10.51
CA LEU A 134 -0.15 -8.79 11.84
C LEU A 134 -0.97 -8.18 12.99
N ASP A 135 -1.63 -7.05 12.77
CA ASP A 135 -2.49 -6.41 13.79
C ASP A 135 -3.80 -7.18 14.03
N HIS A 136 -4.09 -8.22 13.23
CA HIS A 136 -5.33 -8.99 13.26
C HIS A 136 -5.10 -10.50 13.33
N LEU A 137 -4.04 -10.93 14.05
CA LEU A 137 -3.69 -12.34 14.25
C LEU A 137 -4.68 -13.15 15.12
N ASP A 138 -5.61 -12.47 15.79
CA ASP A 138 -6.71 -13.09 16.53
C ASP A 138 -7.70 -13.85 15.62
N ARG A 139 -7.61 -13.61 14.33
CA ARG A 139 -8.36 -14.32 13.28
C ARG A 139 -7.44 -15.31 12.60
N ASP A 140 -7.14 -16.41 13.25
CA ASP A 140 -6.08 -17.41 13.04
C ASP A 140 -5.75 -17.83 11.59
N ASP A 141 -6.61 -17.57 10.62
CA ASP A 141 -6.51 -18.14 9.29
C ASP A 141 -6.08 -17.16 8.18
N HIS A 142 -5.56 -15.98 8.53
CA HIS A 142 -5.48 -14.90 7.53
C HIS A 142 -4.09 -14.53 7.03
N ILE A 143 -3.02 -15.12 7.55
CA ILE A 143 -1.66 -14.89 7.02
C ILE A 143 -1.35 -15.91 5.94
N VAL A 144 -1.01 -15.43 4.75
CA VAL A 144 -0.61 -16.26 3.59
C VAL A 144 0.91 -16.31 3.53
N LEU A 145 1.51 -17.43 3.91
CA LEU A 145 2.95 -17.57 4.01
C LEU A 145 3.46 -18.88 3.40
N THR A 146 2.77 -19.99 3.66
CA THR A 146 3.15 -21.33 3.22
C THR A 146 2.50 -21.71 1.90
N ARG A 147 3.04 -22.71 1.19
CA ARG A 147 2.42 -23.21 -0.05
C ARG A 147 0.94 -23.61 0.11
N PRO A 148 0.52 -24.34 1.17
CA PRO A 148 -0.90 -24.61 1.40
C PRO A 148 -1.76 -23.35 1.49
N ASP A 149 -1.25 -22.27 2.12
CA ASP A 149 -1.98 -20.99 2.20
C ASP A 149 -2.21 -20.41 0.80
N TYR A 150 -1.16 -20.37 -0.05
CA TYR A 150 -1.26 -19.89 -1.43
C TYR A 150 -2.24 -20.73 -2.26
N MET A 151 -2.22 -22.06 -2.12
CA MET A 151 -3.12 -22.94 -2.86
C MET A 151 -4.60 -22.75 -2.49
N SER A 152 -4.90 -22.31 -1.27
CA SER A 152 -6.27 -22.06 -0.82
C SER A 152 -6.73 -20.61 -1.06
N LEU A 153 -5.79 -19.68 -1.22
CA LEU A 153 -6.00 -18.23 -1.21
C LEU A 153 -7.06 -17.77 -2.21
N ALA A 154 -6.93 -18.12 -3.48
CA ALA A 154 -7.86 -17.70 -4.52
C ALA A 154 -9.31 -18.15 -4.26
N ARG A 155 -9.49 -19.33 -3.65
CA ARG A 155 -10.80 -19.85 -3.27
C ARG A 155 -11.35 -19.15 -2.04
N GLU A 156 -10.54 -19.02 -0.99
CA GLU A 156 -10.97 -18.51 0.31
C GLU A 156 -11.16 -16.98 0.30
N ARG A 157 -10.40 -16.28 -0.56
CA ARG A 157 -10.43 -14.83 -0.70
C ARG A 157 -10.90 -14.35 -2.07
N SER A 158 -11.69 -15.13 -2.77
CA SER A 158 -12.21 -14.81 -4.10
C SER A 158 -12.86 -13.43 -4.19
N ALA A 159 -13.56 -12.98 -3.14
CA ALA A 159 -14.16 -11.65 -3.08
C ALA A 159 -13.09 -10.53 -3.06
N LEU A 160 -11.95 -10.72 -2.38
CA LEU A 160 -10.86 -9.76 -2.35
C LEU A 160 -10.14 -9.71 -3.70
N PHE A 161 -9.94 -10.85 -4.34
CA PHE A 161 -9.41 -10.93 -5.70
C PHE A 161 -10.34 -10.25 -6.70
N GLY A 162 -11.66 -10.41 -6.56
CA GLY A 162 -12.65 -9.69 -7.38
C GLY A 162 -12.55 -8.16 -7.25
N ILE A 163 -12.22 -7.64 -6.07
CA ILE A 163 -11.92 -6.21 -5.88
C ILE A 163 -10.68 -5.82 -6.69
N VAL A 164 -9.59 -6.58 -6.61
CA VAL A 164 -8.35 -6.29 -7.36
C VAL A 164 -8.59 -6.36 -8.86
N GLN A 165 -9.36 -7.35 -9.35
CA GLN A 165 -9.76 -7.46 -10.76
C GLN A 165 -10.52 -6.20 -11.22
N ALA A 166 -11.54 -5.77 -10.45
CA ALA A 166 -12.30 -4.58 -10.76
C ALA A 166 -11.41 -3.33 -10.82
N LEU A 167 -10.45 -3.21 -9.91
CA LEU A 167 -9.50 -2.10 -9.89
C LEU A 167 -8.55 -2.12 -11.08
N LEU A 168 -8.01 -3.27 -11.47
CA LEU A 168 -7.15 -3.42 -12.64
C LEU A 168 -7.86 -3.05 -13.93
N VAL A 169 -9.15 -3.31 -14.04
CA VAL A 169 -9.96 -2.96 -15.23
C VAL A 169 -10.39 -1.49 -15.25
N THR A 170 -10.56 -0.87 -14.09
CA THR A 170 -11.19 0.46 -13.99
C THR A 170 -10.23 1.59 -13.62
N LYS A 171 -9.03 1.28 -13.14
CA LYS A 171 -8.05 2.25 -12.63
C LYS A 171 -6.66 1.93 -13.18
N HIS A 172 -5.81 2.93 -13.27
CA HIS A 172 -4.39 2.74 -13.50
C HIS A 172 -3.69 2.44 -12.18
N LEU A 173 -2.99 1.30 -12.09
CA LEU A 173 -2.26 0.88 -10.90
C LEU A 173 -0.80 1.31 -10.97
N LEU A 174 -0.30 1.91 -9.90
CA LEU A 174 1.12 2.15 -9.69
C LEU A 174 1.67 1.10 -8.74
N PHE A 175 2.50 0.20 -9.25
CA PHE A 175 3.15 -0.85 -8.47
C PHE A 175 4.47 -0.32 -7.92
N VAL A 176 4.62 -0.34 -6.59
CA VAL A 176 5.82 0.15 -5.91
C VAL A 176 6.35 -0.91 -4.96
N GLY A 177 7.61 -1.29 -5.11
CA GLY A 177 8.23 -2.32 -4.28
C GLY A 177 7.65 -3.72 -4.42
N TYR A 178 6.92 -3.99 -5.50
CA TYR A 178 6.29 -5.28 -5.79
C TYR A 178 7.05 -5.99 -6.94
N SER A 179 7.39 -7.26 -6.72
CA SER A 179 8.25 -8.00 -7.65
C SER A 179 7.52 -8.63 -8.85
N LEU A 180 6.19 -8.65 -8.83
CA LEU A 180 5.35 -9.37 -9.80
C LEU A 180 5.67 -10.89 -9.92
N ASN A 181 6.26 -11.48 -8.88
CA ASN A 181 6.59 -12.92 -8.85
C ASN A 181 5.50 -13.76 -8.18
N ASP A 182 4.41 -13.13 -7.76
CA ASP A 182 3.29 -13.77 -7.08
C ASP A 182 2.40 -14.52 -8.09
N GLU A 183 2.30 -15.84 -7.97
CA GLU A 183 1.52 -16.67 -8.87
C GLU A 183 0.03 -16.31 -8.87
N ASP A 184 -0.52 -15.91 -7.72
CA ASP A 184 -1.92 -15.51 -7.61
C ASP A 184 -2.16 -14.22 -8.41
N PHE A 185 -1.17 -13.30 -8.44
CA PHE A 185 -1.24 -12.10 -9.27
C PHE A 185 -1.17 -12.45 -10.76
N HIS A 186 -0.30 -13.40 -11.16
CA HIS A 186 -0.23 -13.88 -12.54
C HIS A 186 -1.56 -14.47 -13.00
N GLN A 187 -2.17 -15.33 -12.17
CA GLN A 187 -3.48 -15.91 -12.47
C GLN A 187 -4.55 -14.81 -12.62
N LEU A 188 -4.59 -13.86 -11.71
CA LEU A 188 -5.54 -12.75 -11.73
C LEU A 188 -5.41 -11.91 -13.00
N VAL A 189 -4.18 -11.59 -13.41
CA VAL A 189 -3.93 -10.83 -14.64
C VAL A 189 -4.31 -11.63 -15.89
N ASP A 190 -4.08 -12.94 -15.90
CA ASP A 190 -4.46 -13.81 -17.03
C ASP A 190 -5.99 -13.90 -17.17
N GLU A 191 -6.72 -13.99 -16.06
CA GLU A 191 -8.19 -13.93 -16.04
C GLU A 191 -8.70 -12.59 -16.62
N ILE A 192 -8.06 -11.47 -16.29
CA ILE A 192 -8.36 -10.15 -16.85
C ILE A 192 -8.06 -10.13 -18.34
N ARG A 193 -6.90 -10.65 -18.78
CA ARG A 193 -6.51 -10.74 -20.19
C ARG A 193 -7.55 -11.50 -21.00
N ILE A 194 -8.07 -12.60 -20.46
CA ILE A 194 -9.17 -13.37 -21.08
C ILE A 194 -10.46 -12.54 -21.14
N ALA A 195 -10.81 -11.84 -20.07
CA ALA A 195 -12.06 -11.08 -19.97
C ALA A 195 -12.09 -9.85 -20.89
N ILE A 196 -10.95 -9.13 -21.01
CA ILE A 196 -10.84 -7.93 -21.86
C ILE A 196 -10.73 -8.30 -23.34
N GLY A 197 -10.14 -9.48 -23.65
CA GLY A 197 -9.89 -9.94 -25.01
C GLY A 197 -8.82 -9.13 -25.74
N SER A 198 -8.50 -9.53 -26.97
CA SER A 198 -7.45 -8.90 -27.81
C SER A 198 -7.84 -7.51 -28.35
N SER A 199 -9.01 -6.99 -28.02
CA SER A 199 -9.59 -5.79 -28.65
C SER A 199 -9.26 -4.48 -27.94
N SER A 200 -8.74 -4.51 -26.72
CA SER A 200 -8.38 -3.27 -26.03
C SER A 200 -7.01 -2.80 -26.46
N GLY A 201 -6.98 -1.98 -27.48
CA GLY A 201 -5.75 -1.36 -27.93
C GLY A 201 -5.22 -0.37 -26.89
N LYS A 202 -3.97 -0.54 -26.50
CA LYS A 202 -3.05 0.46 -25.95
C LYS A 202 -3.18 0.94 -24.50
N ASP A 203 -4.23 0.65 -23.77
CA ASP A 203 -4.31 1.11 -22.37
C ASP A 203 -3.72 0.04 -21.44
N VAL A 204 -2.51 0.31 -20.93
CA VAL A 204 -1.89 -0.54 -19.94
C VAL A 204 -2.66 -0.47 -18.60
N LEU A 205 -2.77 -1.61 -17.92
CA LEU A 205 -3.47 -1.72 -16.62
C LEU A 205 -2.76 -0.96 -15.49
N GLY A 206 -1.44 -0.73 -15.65
CA GLY A 206 -0.66 -0.05 -14.63
C GLY A 206 0.78 0.20 -15.03
N THR A 207 1.49 0.88 -14.12
CA THR A 207 2.94 1.14 -14.23
C THR A 207 3.66 0.49 -13.06
N VAL A 208 4.74 -0.24 -13.35
CA VAL A 208 5.62 -0.86 -12.35
C VAL A 208 6.87 0.00 -12.21
N LEU A 209 7.17 0.47 -11.02
CA LEU A 209 8.41 1.13 -10.71
C LEU A 209 9.42 0.11 -10.19
N THR A 210 10.52 -0.07 -10.91
CA THR A 210 11.63 -0.94 -10.52
C THR A 210 12.92 -0.15 -10.34
N THR A 211 13.75 -0.55 -9.39
CA THR A 211 15.07 0.05 -9.11
C THR A 211 16.23 -0.74 -9.71
N HIS A 212 15.94 -1.83 -10.41
CA HIS A 212 16.92 -2.71 -11.02
C HIS A 212 16.40 -3.20 -12.37
N GLU A 213 17.31 -3.67 -13.22
CA GLU A 213 16.91 -4.32 -14.45
C GLU A 213 16.08 -5.57 -14.14
N TRP A 214 14.93 -5.67 -14.79
CA TRP A 214 14.02 -6.79 -14.60
C TRP A 214 13.83 -7.54 -15.93
N PRO A 215 14.55 -8.67 -16.13
CA PRO A 215 14.54 -9.39 -17.41
C PRO A 215 13.14 -9.89 -17.83
N LEU A 216 12.27 -10.17 -16.84
CA LEU A 216 10.91 -10.65 -17.10
C LEU A 216 9.92 -9.52 -17.48
N ALA A 217 10.35 -8.26 -17.47
CA ALA A 217 9.51 -7.10 -17.84
C ALA A 217 8.80 -7.32 -19.17
N ARG A 218 9.48 -7.91 -20.15
CA ARG A 218 8.95 -8.19 -21.50
C ARG A 218 7.72 -9.10 -21.51
N LEU A 219 7.51 -9.89 -20.47
CA LEU A 219 6.32 -10.74 -20.37
C LEU A 219 5.06 -9.93 -20.06
N TRP A 220 5.23 -8.67 -19.64
CA TRP A 220 4.18 -7.77 -19.20
C TRP A 220 3.94 -6.59 -20.15
N ASP A 221 4.72 -6.44 -21.23
CA ASP A 221 4.71 -5.27 -22.12
C ASP A 221 3.33 -4.97 -22.74
N ASP A 222 2.46 -5.97 -22.84
CA ASP A 222 1.08 -5.83 -23.36
C ASP A 222 0.07 -5.34 -22.29
N LEU A 223 0.44 -5.41 -21.01
CA LEU A 223 -0.47 -5.13 -19.89
C LEU A 223 0.05 -4.09 -18.90
N LEU A 224 1.36 -4.04 -18.68
CA LEU A 224 1.99 -3.17 -17.71
C LEU A 224 3.13 -2.37 -18.35
N ARG A 225 3.24 -1.12 -17.97
CA ARG A 225 4.40 -0.30 -18.29
C ARG A 225 5.46 -0.47 -17.20
N VAL A 226 6.65 -0.92 -17.55
CA VAL A 226 7.76 -1.05 -16.59
C VAL A 226 8.69 0.13 -16.73
N GLU A 227 8.82 0.91 -15.65
CA GLU A 227 9.70 2.09 -15.58
C GLU A 227 10.84 1.81 -14.60
N GLN A 228 12.06 1.80 -15.13
CA GLN A 228 13.26 1.60 -14.34
C GLN A 228 13.77 2.93 -13.79
N ILE A 229 13.74 3.10 -12.48
CA ILE A 229 14.13 4.32 -11.79
C ILE A 229 15.54 4.16 -11.23
N GLY A 230 16.49 4.99 -11.66
CA GLY A 230 17.85 5.04 -11.12
C GLY A 230 18.72 3.83 -11.47
N ALA A 231 18.54 3.25 -12.64
CA ALA A 231 19.26 2.05 -13.11
C ALA A 231 20.80 2.14 -13.03
N GLU A 232 21.35 3.32 -13.26
CA GLU A 232 22.80 3.58 -13.28
C GLU A 232 23.31 4.24 -11.99
N ALA A 233 22.47 4.30 -10.96
CA ALA A 233 22.77 5.04 -9.74
C ALA A 233 23.37 4.15 -8.64
N ASP A 234 24.31 4.71 -7.88
CA ASP A 234 24.87 4.04 -6.71
C ASP A 234 23.81 3.79 -5.61
N LEU A 235 22.72 4.57 -5.61
CA LEU A 235 21.65 4.52 -4.61
C LEU A 235 20.26 4.47 -5.28
N PRO A 236 19.86 3.34 -5.89
CA PRO A 236 18.63 3.25 -6.68
C PRO A 236 17.36 3.54 -5.87
N ASN A 237 17.30 3.13 -4.59
CA ASN A 237 16.16 3.44 -3.70
C ASN A 237 16.03 4.96 -3.48
N ARG A 238 17.14 5.69 -3.40
CA ARG A 238 17.10 7.14 -3.27
C ARG A 238 16.52 7.82 -4.50
N HIS A 239 16.82 7.32 -5.69
CA HIS A 239 16.23 7.82 -6.94
C HIS A 239 14.72 7.55 -7.02
N LEU A 240 14.27 6.37 -6.55
CA LEU A 240 12.85 6.09 -6.42
C LEU A 240 12.16 7.08 -5.46
N GLN A 241 12.77 7.38 -4.33
CA GLN A 241 12.24 8.39 -3.38
C GLN A 241 12.14 9.78 -4.01
N ILE A 242 13.17 10.23 -4.74
CA ILE A 242 13.16 11.52 -5.47
C ILE A 242 12.06 11.53 -6.53
N PHE A 243 11.88 10.43 -7.25
CA PHE A 243 10.78 10.29 -8.22
C PHE A 243 9.41 10.39 -7.55
N LEU A 244 9.19 9.66 -6.45
CA LEU A 244 7.94 9.69 -5.71
C LEU A 244 7.68 11.06 -5.06
N ASP A 245 8.71 11.74 -4.57
CA ASP A 245 8.60 13.11 -4.07
C ASP A 245 8.12 14.06 -5.17
N ARG A 246 8.67 13.93 -6.38
CA ARG A 246 8.19 14.71 -7.52
C ARG A 246 6.74 14.38 -7.89
N VAL A 247 6.35 13.10 -7.83
CA VAL A 247 4.96 12.70 -8.05
C VAL A 247 4.05 13.28 -6.98
N ALA A 248 4.45 13.21 -5.70
CA ALA A 248 3.70 13.80 -4.58
C ALA A 248 3.51 15.33 -4.79
N HIS A 249 4.58 16.03 -5.12
CA HIS A 249 4.50 17.45 -5.43
C HIS A 249 3.53 17.78 -6.58
N LEU A 250 3.50 16.97 -7.64
CA LEU A 250 2.61 17.18 -8.77
C LEU A 250 1.16 16.73 -8.50
N ALA A 251 0.97 15.79 -7.57
CA ALA A 251 -0.34 15.28 -7.19
C ALA A 251 -1.03 16.14 -6.13
N THR A 252 -0.25 16.89 -5.33
CA THR A 252 -0.79 17.76 -4.29
C THR A 252 -1.46 18.97 -4.94
N PRO A 253 -2.74 19.25 -4.65
CA PRO A 253 -3.37 20.49 -5.05
C PRO A 253 -2.59 21.69 -4.50
N HIS A 254 -2.30 22.67 -5.35
CA HIS A 254 -1.50 23.84 -4.95
C HIS A 254 -2.20 24.73 -3.90
N ASP A 255 -3.49 24.53 -3.71
CA ASP A 255 -4.39 25.30 -2.84
C ASP A 255 -4.80 24.57 -1.55
N SER A 256 -4.44 23.29 -1.38
CA SER A 256 -4.83 22.47 -0.22
C SER A 256 -4.29 22.93 1.13
N HIS A 257 -3.36 23.88 1.15
CA HIS A 257 -2.72 24.39 2.36
C HIS A 257 -3.31 25.73 2.88
N LEU A 258 -4.23 26.34 2.14
CA LEU A 258 -4.71 27.71 2.46
C LEU A 258 -5.46 27.78 3.78
N LEU A 259 -6.19 26.71 4.17
CA LEU A 259 -6.96 26.69 5.41
C LEU A 259 -6.24 25.95 6.55
N ASP A 260 -5.15 25.27 6.29
CA ASP A 260 -4.35 24.57 7.29
C ASP A 260 -3.45 25.55 8.06
N ASP A 261 -3.71 25.73 9.36
CA ASP A 261 -2.96 26.63 10.23
C ASP A 261 -1.47 26.26 10.36
N SER A 262 -1.10 25.01 10.11
CA SER A 262 0.30 24.57 10.14
C SER A 262 1.15 25.19 9.01
N PHE A 263 0.52 25.59 7.92
CA PHE A 263 1.17 26.26 6.78
C PHE A 263 1.03 27.77 6.80
N ALA A 264 0.35 28.35 7.78
CA ALA A 264 0.06 29.80 7.82
C ALA A 264 1.31 30.69 7.73
N GLY A 265 2.47 30.22 8.21
CA GLY A 265 3.75 30.93 8.12
C GLY A 265 4.43 30.87 6.76
N LEU A 266 3.94 30.06 5.82
CA LEU A 266 4.49 29.86 4.48
C LEU A 266 3.68 30.58 3.40
N LEU A 267 2.48 31.10 3.73
CA LEU A 267 1.59 31.78 2.81
C LEU A 267 2.17 33.15 2.39
N ASP A 268 2.06 33.49 1.13
CA ASP A 268 2.33 34.84 0.65
C ASP A 268 1.20 35.82 1.01
N SER A 269 1.39 37.13 0.67
CA SER A 269 0.43 38.17 1.04
C SER A 269 -0.96 38.02 0.42
N ASP A 270 -1.05 37.41 -0.77
CA ASP A 270 -2.31 37.19 -1.47
C ASP A 270 -2.98 35.93 -0.96
N GLU A 271 -2.23 34.87 -0.69
CA GLU A 271 -2.69 33.63 -0.05
C GLU A 271 -3.23 33.90 1.35
N VAL A 272 -2.55 34.72 2.17
CA VAL A 272 -3.07 35.16 3.49
C VAL A 272 -4.44 35.82 3.37
N ARG A 273 -4.63 36.66 2.35
CA ARG A 273 -5.94 37.33 2.12
C ARG A 273 -7.00 36.35 1.66
N MET A 274 -6.66 35.41 0.78
CA MET A 274 -7.54 34.32 0.33
C MET A 274 -7.94 33.42 1.50
N ALA A 275 -6.96 32.96 2.27
CA ALA A 275 -7.17 32.12 3.45
C ALA A 275 -8.11 32.79 4.48
N ALA A 276 -7.90 34.08 4.75
CA ALA A 276 -8.78 34.83 5.65
C ALA A 276 -10.22 34.89 5.16
N SER A 277 -10.41 35.06 3.84
CA SER A 277 -11.74 35.07 3.21
C SER A 277 -12.42 33.70 3.27
N LEU A 278 -11.69 32.64 2.96
CA LEU A 278 -12.19 31.26 3.02
C LEU A 278 -12.54 30.86 4.47
N LYS A 279 -11.71 31.20 5.46
CA LYS A 279 -12.01 30.98 6.90
C LYS A 279 -13.25 31.75 7.35
N ALA A 280 -13.53 32.93 6.79
CA ALA A 280 -14.75 33.65 7.09
C ALA A 280 -16.00 32.92 6.52
N VAL A 281 -15.89 32.39 5.31
CA VAL A 281 -16.97 31.57 4.70
C VAL A 281 -17.17 30.28 5.50
N GLN A 282 -16.11 29.60 5.90
CA GLN A 282 -16.16 28.38 6.70
C GLN A 282 -16.96 28.59 8.00
N ARG A 283 -16.67 29.68 8.74
CA ARG A 283 -17.43 30.01 9.98
C ARG A 283 -18.93 30.18 9.72
N VAL A 284 -19.30 30.81 8.61
CA VAL A 284 -20.72 30.99 8.23
C VAL A 284 -21.35 29.63 7.92
N VAL A 285 -20.64 28.78 7.19
CA VAL A 285 -21.08 27.42 6.84
C VAL A 285 -21.29 26.59 8.12
N ASP A 286 -20.33 26.61 9.01
CA ASP A 286 -20.38 25.91 10.29
C ASP A 286 -21.57 26.38 11.16
N ASP A 287 -21.80 27.68 11.22
CA ASP A 287 -22.94 28.26 11.93
C ASP A 287 -24.28 27.84 11.33
N VAL A 288 -24.36 27.76 10.00
CA VAL A 288 -25.58 27.29 9.30
C VAL A 288 -25.80 25.81 9.55
N LEU A 289 -24.75 24.97 9.43
CA LEU A 289 -24.85 23.53 9.63
C LEU A 289 -25.16 23.18 11.09
N LYS A 290 -24.66 23.98 12.05
CA LYS A 290 -24.99 23.82 13.47
C LYS A 290 -26.48 24.07 13.77
N LYS A 291 -27.10 24.99 13.04
CA LYS A 291 -28.53 25.31 13.19
C LYS A 291 -29.42 24.41 12.34
N HIS A 292 -28.94 24.03 11.19
CA HIS A 292 -29.68 23.30 10.15
C HIS A 292 -28.76 22.19 9.57
N PRO A 293 -28.59 21.03 10.23
CA PRO A 293 -27.66 19.97 9.83
C PRO A 293 -27.90 19.44 8.41
N ASP A 294 -29.12 19.57 7.89
CA ASP A 294 -29.50 19.09 6.57
C ASP A 294 -29.51 20.17 5.47
N HIS A 295 -28.93 21.35 5.74
CA HIS A 295 -28.89 22.42 4.76
C HIS A 295 -27.99 22.07 3.58
N THR A 296 -28.61 21.73 2.44
CA THR A 296 -27.92 21.18 1.24
C THR A 296 -26.84 22.11 0.68
N THR A 297 -27.12 23.42 0.59
CA THR A 297 -26.14 24.40 0.09
C THR A 297 -24.94 24.53 1.02
N ALA A 298 -25.16 24.54 2.35
CA ALA A 298 -24.06 24.62 3.31
C ALA A 298 -23.17 23.37 3.24
N LYS A 299 -23.76 22.16 3.13
CA LYS A 299 -23.01 20.91 2.89
C LYS A 299 -22.19 20.96 1.59
N ALA A 300 -22.74 21.52 0.52
CA ALA A 300 -22.02 21.65 -0.74
C ALA A 300 -20.82 22.61 -0.62
N VAL A 301 -21.01 23.75 0.06
CA VAL A 301 -19.90 24.71 0.30
C VAL A 301 -18.86 24.11 1.25
N SER A 302 -19.26 23.38 2.30
CA SER A 302 -18.32 22.68 3.19
C SER A 302 -17.40 21.74 2.41
N ARG A 303 -17.95 20.92 1.53
CA ARG A 303 -17.16 20.02 0.66
C ARG A 303 -16.14 20.76 -0.23
N VAL A 304 -16.50 21.94 -0.70
CA VAL A 304 -15.56 22.76 -1.49
C VAL A 304 -14.44 23.29 -0.60
N LEU A 305 -14.76 23.72 0.62
CA LEU A 305 -13.77 24.24 1.58
C LEU A 305 -12.81 23.16 2.07
N GLU A 306 -13.25 21.92 2.17
CA GLU A 306 -12.39 20.75 2.50
C GLU A 306 -11.24 20.54 1.50
N HIS A 307 -11.33 21.11 0.30
CA HIS A 307 -10.24 21.08 -0.69
C HIS A 307 -9.08 22.04 -0.37
N PHE A 308 -9.30 23.01 0.48
CA PHE A 308 -8.32 24.04 0.81
C PHE A 308 -7.60 23.81 2.16
N GLY A 309 -7.87 22.69 2.86
CA GLY A 309 -7.20 22.37 4.11
C GLY A 309 -7.74 21.21 4.89
#